data_7dbc8c9356eccf8852df220ef35d54b8
#
_entry.id   7dbc8c9356eccf8852df220ef35d54b8
#
_cell.length_a   1.000
_cell.length_b   1.000
_cell.length_c   1.000
_cell.angle_alpha   90.00
_cell.angle_beta   90.00
_cell.angle_gamma   90.00
#
_symmetry.space_group_name_H-M   'P 1'
#
loop_
_entity.id
_entity.type
_entity.pdbx_description
1 polymer ?
#
loop_
_entity_poly.entity_id
_entity_poly.type
_entity_poly.pdbx_seq_one_letter_code
_entity_poly.pdbx_strand_id
1 'polypeptide(L)'
;MTINEEFALRDQFGWKPAPDDGRFFITAVSGGEEDGSIGVDPDGRSIASEINFNLTTRLYSGAEPQIDHIIRSQYGSYVDALNSLYGQSSTESSTVGALNVWNLRSRVSIVLGGTRRFIDVVIESPAMMDLTEAEQRYFDEGGDLLGASTIYWRDL
;
A
#
# COMPACT_ATOMS: atom_id res chain seq x y z
N MET A 1 -9.26 -11.86 -5.86
CA MET A 1 -10.28 -11.57 -4.83
C MET A 1 -11.29 -10.62 -5.44
N THR A 2 -12.57 -10.79 -5.21
CA THR A 2 -13.62 -9.85 -5.64
C THR A 2 -13.71 -8.70 -4.64
N ILE A 3 -14.26 -7.57 -5.05
CA ILE A 3 -14.49 -6.42 -4.15
C ILE A 3 -15.37 -6.79 -2.95
N ASN A 4 -16.33 -7.70 -3.13
CA ASN A 4 -17.20 -8.16 -2.04
C ASN A 4 -16.43 -8.99 -0.99
N GLU A 5 -15.44 -9.78 -1.41
CA GLU A 5 -14.57 -10.52 -0.49
C GLU A 5 -13.68 -9.58 0.30
N GLU A 6 -13.21 -8.48 -0.29
CA GLU A 6 -12.45 -7.47 0.42
C GLU A 6 -13.31 -6.63 1.37
N PHE A 7 -14.54 -6.32 1.00
CA PHE A 7 -15.48 -5.70 1.94
C PHE A 7 -15.73 -6.60 3.15
N ALA A 8 -15.90 -7.91 2.94
CA ALA A 8 -16.05 -8.86 4.03
C ALA A 8 -14.79 -8.92 4.91
N LEU A 9 -13.60 -8.86 4.32
CA LEU A 9 -12.34 -8.82 5.04
C LEU A 9 -12.21 -7.52 5.86
N ARG A 10 -12.49 -6.37 5.27
CA ARG A 10 -12.55 -5.07 5.97
C ARG A 10 -13.46 -5.14 7.20
N ASP A 11 -14.67 -5.70 7.03
CA ASP A 11 -15.66 -5.80 8.09
C ASP A 11 -15.21 -6.80 9.18
N GLN A 12 -14.52 -7.87 8.81
CA GLN A 12 -13.93 -8.84 9.75
C GLN A 12 -12.86 -8.18 10.64
N PHE A 13 -12.07 -7.25 10.11
CA PHE A 13 -11.11 -6.47 10.90
C PHE A 13 -11.76 -5.35 11.71
N GLY A 14 -13.05 -5.15 11.61
CA GLY A 14 -13.78 -4.10 12.30
C GLY A 14 -13.45 -2.69 11.76
N TRP A 15 -12.93 -2.59 10.55
CA TRP A 15 -12.68 -1.32 9.90
C TRP A 15 -14.00 -0.72 9.42
N LYS A 16 -14.17 0.59 9.63
CA LYS A 16 -15.43 1.27 9.34
C LYS A 16 -15.44 1.81 7.92
N PRO A 17 -16.39 1.40 7.05
CA PRO A 17 -16.51 1.97 5.71
C PRO A 17 -16.84 3.46 5.77
N ALA A 18 -16.35 4.22 4.79
CA ALA A 18 -16.79 5.59 4.54
C ALA A 18 -18.27 5.61 4.16
N PRO A 19 -19.03 6.65 4.56
CA PRO A 19 -20.47 6.73 4.29
C PRO A 19 -20.80 6.79 2.80
N ASP A 20 -19.97 7.45 2.01
CA ASP A 20 -20.23 7.74 0.60
C ASP A 20 -19.69 6.66 -0.34
N ASP A 21 -18.57 6.02 0.02
CA ASP A 21 -17.93 4.98 -0.77
C ASP A 21 -17.29 3.92 0.13
N GLY A 22 -17.87 2.74 0.17
CA GLY A 22 -17.38 1.64 1.00
C GLY A 22 -15.98 1.11 0.64
N ARG A 23 -15.38 1.59 -0.45
CA ARG A 23 -13.98 1.29 -0.80
C ARG A 23 -12.99 2.06 0.09
N PHE A 24 -13.40 3.20 0.63
CA PHE A 24 -12.63 3.91 1.64
C PHE A 24 -13.05 3.48 3.03
N PHE A 25 -12.13 3.48 3.97
CA PHE A 25 -12.43 3.03 5.32
C PHE A 25 -11.50 3.62 6.37
N ILE A 26 -11.95 3.56 7.60
CA ILE A 26 -11.27 4.03 8.80
C ILE A 26 -10.75 2.82 9.57
N THR A 27 -9.46 2.77 9.88
CA THR A 27 -8.85 1.75 10.75
C THR A 27 -8.76 2.23 12.21
N ALA A 28 -8.29 1.37 13.10
CA ALA A 28 -8.08 1.73 14.50
C ALA A 28 -6.99 2.82 14.69
N VAL A 29 -6.07 2.95 13.74
CA VAL A 29 -4.96 3.92 13.81
C VAL A 29 -5.18 5.18 12.99
N SER A 30 -6.25 5.24 12.20
CA SER A 30 -6.57 6.36 11.30
C SER A 30 -6.92 7.68 12.02
N GLY A 31 -7.20 7.62 13.33
CA GLY A 31 -7.62 8.83 14.06
C GLY A 31 -8.99 9.37 13.64
N GLY A 32 -9.78 8.56 12.93
CA GLY A 32 -11.10 8.93 12.40
C GLY A 32 -11.09 9.36 10.94
N GLU A 33 -9.94 9.32 10.28
CA GLU A 33 -9.80 9.64 8.86
C GLU A 33 -10.01 8.42 7.97
N GLU A 34 -10.50 8.64 6.75
CA GLU A 34 -10.74 7.63 5.73
C GLU A 34 -9.44 7.39 4.94
N ASP A 35 -8.41 6.90 5.62
CA ASP A 35 -7.08 6.71 5.08
C ASP A 35 -6.78 5.28 4.61
N GLY A 36 -7.76 4.38 4.73
CA GLY A 36 -7.74 3.06 4.13
C GLY A 36 -8.50 3.04 2.80
N SER A 37 -8.04 2.26 1.83
CA SER A 37 -8.69 2.15 0.53
C SER A 37 -8.58 0.75 -0.08
N ILE A 38 -9.58 0.40 -0.90
CA ILE A 38 -9.62 -0.79 -1.75
C ILE A 38 -9.62 -0.30 -3.19
N GLY A 39 -8.55 -0.60 -3.92
CA GLY A 39 -8.43 -0.36 -5.34
C GLY A 39 -9.23 -1.39 -6.16
N VAL A 40 -9.71 -0.98 -7.31
CA VAL A 40 -10.40 -1.86 -8.26
C VAL A 40 -9.68 -1.85 -9.60
N ASP A 41 -9.73 -2.98 -10.29
CA ASP A 41 -9.20 -3.12 -11.63
C ASP A 41 -9.79 -2.04 -12.56
N PRO A 42 -8.96 -1.30 -13.32
CA PRO A 42 -9.40 -0.31 -14.29
C PRO A 42 -10.42 -0.84 -15.32
N ASP A 43 -10.38 -2.13 -15.61
CA ASP A 43 -11.31 -2.81 -16.52
C ASP A 43 -12.74 -2.96 -15.96
N GLY A 44 -13.00 -2.48 -14.75
CA GLY A 44 -14.34 -2.47 -14.13
C GLY A 44 -14.92 -3.84 -13.81
N ARG A 45 -14.09 -4.89 -13.75
CA ARG A 45 -14.54 -6.28 -13.50
C ARG A 45 -14.89 -6.57 -12.04
N SER A 46 -14.97 -5.54 -11.18
CA SER A 46 -15.19 -5.70 -9.74
C SER A 46 -14.17 -6.64 -9.06
N ILE A 47 -12.98 -6.73 -9.63
CA ILE A 47 -11.84 -7.42 -9.04
C ILE A 47 -11.06 -6.39 -8.25
N ALA A 48 -10.78 -6.70 -7.01
CA ALA A 48 -9.94 -5.87 -6.18
C ALA A 48 -8.48 -5.96 -6.67
N SER A 49 -7.87 -4.81 -6.93
CA SER A 49 -6.48 -4.70 -7.38
C SER A 49 -5.51 -4.61 -6.21
N GLU A 50 -5.91 -3.87 -5.18
CA GLU A 50 -5.07 -3.62 -4.00
C GLU A 50 -5.92 -3.25 -2.78
N ILE A 51 -5.34 -3.43 -1.61
CA ILE A 51 -5.82 -2.84 -0.36
C ILE A 51 -4.68 -2.04 0.27
N ASN A 52 -4.95 -0.80 0.64
CA ASN A 52 -4.00 0.11 1.26
C ASN A 52 -4.53 0.58 2.61
N PHE A 53 -3.68 0.61 3.64
CA PHE A 53 -4.03 1.15 4.94
C PHE A 53 -2.80 1.55 5.76
N ASN A 54 -2.98 2.50 6.66
CA ASN A 54 -1.93 2.93 7.58
C ASN A 54 -1.74 1.93 8.73
N LEU A 55 -0.49 1.69 9.10
CA LEU A 55 -0.09 0.94 10.31
C LEU A 55 0.14 1.84 11.51
N THR A 56 0.29 3.15 11.27
CA THR A 56 0.45 4.17 12.31
C THR A 56 -0.43 5.36 11.99
N THR A 57 -0.80 6.12 13.03
CA THR A 57 -1.50 7.39 12.85
C THR A 57 -0.67 8.37 12.03
N ARG A 58 -1.28 9.04 11.07
CA ARG A 58 -0.63 10.06 10.24
C ARG A 58 -0.40 11.34 11.04
N LEU A 59 0.83 11.87 10.97
CA LEU A 59 1.20 13.13 11.61
C LEU A 59 1.17 14.26 10.59
N TYR A 60 0.40 15.32 10.88
CA TYR A 60 0.24 16.48 9.98
C TYR A 60 1.25 17.59 10.20
N SER A 61 1.78 17.74 11.40
CA SER A 61 2.83 18.70 11.72
C SER A 61 4.21 18.09 11.64
N GLY A 62 5.23 18.89 11.32
CA GLY A 62 6.60 18.43 11.18
C GLY A 62 7.04 17.59 12.37
N ALA A 63 7.49 16.38 12.09
CA ALA A 63 7.90 15.46 13.12
C ALA A 63 9.12 15.99 13.86
N GLU A 64 9.00 16.11 15.18
CA GLU A 64 10.17 16.34 16.04
C GLU A 64 11.16 15.16 15.85
N PRO A 65 12.48 15.39 16.04
CA PRO A 65 13.49 14.33 15.86
C PRO A 65 13.20 13.05 16.65
N GLN A 66 12.53 13.16 17.79
CA GLN A 66 12.12 12.02 18.62
C GLN A 66 11.06 11.16 17.92
N ILE A 67 10.11 11.78 17.23
CA ILE A 67 9.05 11.10 16.50
C ILE A 67 9.62 10.38 15.28
N ASP A 68 10.54 11.00 14.55
CA ASP A 68 11.25 10.37 13.43
C ASP A 68 11.97 9.09 13.89
N HIS A 69 12.62 9.11 15.04
CA HIS A 69 13.25 7.93 15.61
C HIS A 69 12.25 6.81 15.96
N ILE A 70 11.10 7.17 16.52
CA ILE A 70 10.04 6.20 16.87
C ILE A 70 9.48 5.55 15.59
N ILE A 71 9.17 6.34 14.57
CA ILE A 71 8.67 5.82 13.29
C ILE A 71 9.68 4.88 12.64
N ARG A 72 10.95 5.25 12.60
CA ARG A 72 12.02 4.38 12.05
C ARG A 72 12.17 3.07 12.83
N SER A 73 12.09 3.12 14.16
CA SER A 73 12.16 1.93 15.00
C SER A 73 10.95 1.02 14.76
N GLN A 74 9.76 1.58 14.66
CA GLN A 74 8.54 0.83 14.34
C GLN A 74 8.60 0.22 12.93
N TYR A 75 9.06 0.99 11.96
CA TYR A 75 9.26 0.48 10.59
C TYR A 75 10.18 -0.73 10.57
N GLY A 76 11.33 -0.66 11.24
CA GLY A 76 12.25 -1.79 11.38
C GLY A 76 11.57 -3.01 12.01
N SER A 77 10.75 -2.83 13.03
CA SER A 77 10.02 -3.93 13.67
C SER A 77 9.01 -4.60 12.74
N TYR A 78 8.32 -3.83 11.89
CA TYR A 78 7.43 -4.38 10.87
C TYR A 78 8.20 -5.13 9.78
N VAL A 79 9.35 -4.59 9.33
CA VAL A 79 10.23 -5.29 8.37
C VAL A 79 10.70 -6.62 8.93
N ASP A 80 11.15 -6.66 10.18
CA ASP A 80 11.61 -7.89 10.83
C ASP A 80 10.48 -8.92 10.96
N ALA A 81 9.28 -8.48 11.34
CA ALA A 81 8.11 -9.35 11.45
C ALA A 81 7.72 -9.94 10.08
N LEU A 82 7.65 -9.11 9.03
CA LEU A 82 7.32 -9.55 7.69
C LEU A 82 8.41 -10.43 7.08
N ASN A 83 9.70 -10.13 7.32
CA ASN A 83 10.81 -11.01 6.93
C ASN A 83 10.72 -12.39 7.60
N SER A 84 10.29 -12.45 8.84
CA SER A 84 10.10 -13.72 9.56
C SER A 84 8.98 -14.57 8.98
N LEU A 85 7.94 -13.94 8.42
CA LEU A 85 6.78 -14.61 7.84
C LEU A 85 7.01 -15.00 6.36
N TYR A 86 7.60 -14.11 5.59
CA TYR A 86 7.62 -14.19 4.12
C TYR A 86 9.02 -14.29 3.52
N GLY A 87 10.08 -14.21 4.32
CA GLY A 87 11.48 -14.17 3.86
C GLY A 87 11.96 -12.73 3.64
N GLN A 88 13.18 -12.60 3.14
CA GLN A 88 13.81 -11.28 2.95
C GLN A 88 13.08 -10.46 1.88
N SER A 89 12.80 -9.20 2.21
CA SER A 89 12.26 -8.23 1.26
C SER A 89 13.33 -7.73 0.29
N SER A 90 12.90 -7.28 -0.89
CA SER A 90 13.67 -6.31 -1.66
C SER A 90 13.49 -4.91 -1.07
N THR A 91 14.55 -4.11 -1.11
CA THR A 91 14.51 -2.71 -0.66
C THR A 91 14.60 -1.81 -1.88
N GLU A 92 13.64 -0.94 -2.04
CA GLU A 92 13.66 0.09 -3.07
C GLU A 92 13.94 1.45 -2.43
N SER A 93 14.77 2.26 -3.08
CA SER A 93 14.96 3.65 -2.65
C SER A 93 13.85 4.52 -3.22
N SER A 94 13.13 5.18 -2.33
CA SER A 94 12.13 6.17 -2.67
C SER A 94 12.60 7.56 -2.25
N THR A 95 12.26 8.57 -3.02
CA THR A 95 12.50 9.99 -2.68
C THR A 95 11.71 10.41 -1.43
N VAL A 96 10.67 9.67 -1.08
CA VAL A 96 9.73 10.03 0.00
C VAL A 96 10.03 9.28 1.31
N GLY A 97 10.75 8.14 1.24
CA GLY A 97 11.01 7.33 2.44
C GLY A 97 11.58 5.95 2.13
N ALA A 98 11.46 5.05 3.09
CA ALA A 98 11.86 3.65 2.95
C ALA A 98 10.73 2.84 2.30
N LEU A 99 11.09 1.88 1.46
CA LEU A 99 10.17 0.96 0.81
C LEU A 99 10.75 -0.46 0.85
N ASN A 100 9.97 -1.40 1.39
CA ASN A 100 10.30 -2.82 1.37
C ASN A 100 9.19 -3.60 0.68
N VAL A 101 9.56 -4.53 -0.20
CA VAL A 101 8.63 -5.29 -1.04
C VAL A 101 8.84 -6.79 -0.86
N TRP A 102 7.76 -7.52 -0.64
CA TRP A 102 7.70 -8.98 -0.59
C TRP A 102 6.80 -9.51 -1.71
N ASN A 103 7.41 -10.10 -2.73
CA ASN A 103 6.69 -10.76 -3.81
C ASN A 103 6.47 -12.24 -3.43
N LEU A 104 5.24 -12.61 -3.12
CA LEU A 104 4.89 -13.95 -2.69
C LEU A 104 4.74 -14.90 -3.87
N ARG A 105 4.90 -16.21 -3.61
CA ARG A 105 4.69 -17.25 -4.63
C ARG A 105 3.26 -17.26 -5.19
N SER A 106 2.30 -16.78 -4.43
CA SER A 106 0.90 -16.57 -4.85
C SER A 106 0.72 -15.42 -5.83
N ARG A 107 1.79 -14.70 -6.19
CA ARG A 107 1.76 -13.46 -6.98
C ARG A 107 1.03 -12.30 -6.28
N VAL A 108 0.89 -12.38 -4.98
CA VAL A 108 0.51 -11.24 -4.15
C VAL A 108 1.78 -10.48 -3.78
N SER A 109 1.77 -9.17 -3.88
CA SER A 109 2.84 -8.31 -3.39
C SER A 109 2.42 -7.64 -2.08
N ILE A 110 3.34 -7.53 -1.15
CA ILE A 110 3.19 -6.74 0.07
C ILE A 110 4.23 -5.63 0.00
N VAL A 111 3.78 -4.40 0.02
CA VAL A 111 4.63 -3.21 -0.01
C VAL A 111 4.49 -2.48 1.32
N LEU A 112 5.57 -2.39 2.08
CA LEU A 112 5.62 -1.61 3.30
C LEU A 112 6.30 -0.28 3.01
N GLY A 113 5.56 0.81 3.16
CA GLY A 113 6.04 2.18 3.01
C GLY A 113 6.31 2.82 4.37
N GLY A 114 7.36 3.62 4.45
CA GLY A 114 7.68 4.40 5.65
C GLY A 114 8.13 5.80 5.30
N THR A 115 7.41 6.80 5.79
CA THR A 115 7.79 8.21 5.71
C THR A 115 8.18 8.72 7.09
N ARG A 116 8.49 10.02 7.22
CA ARG A 116 8.67 10.65 8.55
C ARG A 116 7.37 10.88 9.30
N ARG A 117 6.21 10.59 8.68
CA ARG A 117 4.90 10.96 9.21
C ARG A 117 4.01 9.77 9.51
N PHE A 118 4.19 8.66 8.81
CA PHE A 118 3.39 7.46 8.98
C PHE A 118 4.07 6.26 8.32
N ILE A 119 3.56 5.08 8.63
CA ILE A 119 3.90 3.81 8.00
C ILE A 119 2.61 3.26 7.42
N ASP A 120 2.65 2.87 6.17
CA ASP A 120 1.55 2.27 5.44
C ASP A 120 1.92 0.91 4.85
N VAL A 121 0.91 0.16 4.48
CA VAL A 121 1.07 -1.10 3.76
C VAL A 121 0.09 -1.14 2.60
N VAL A 122 0.59 -1.60 1.45
CA VAL A 122 -0.20 -1.92 0.28
C VAL A 122 -0.08 -3.42 0.03
N ILE A 123 -1.22 -4.09 -0.14
CA ILE A 123 -1.28 -5.49 -0.55
C ILE A 123 -1.87 -5.52 -1.94
N GLU A 124 -1.05 -5.89 -2.92
CA GLU A 124 -1.42 -5.91 -4.33
C GLU A 124 -1.85 -7.31 -4.75
N SER A 125 -2.89 -7.37 -5.57
CA SER A 125 -3.39 -8.62 -6.14
C SER A 125 -2.46 -9.16 -7.23
N PRO A 126 -2.58 -10.46 -7.61
CA PRO A 126 -1.85 -11.00 -8.75
C PRO A 126 -2.11 -10.25 -10.05
N ALA A 127 -3.32 -9.72 -10.27
CA ALA A 127 -3.64 -8.94 -11.44
C ALA A 127 -2.87 -7.63 -11.50
N MET A 128 -2.67 -6.97 -10.36
CA MET A 128 -1.85 -5.76 -10.28
C MET A 128 -0.38 -6.06 -10.55
N MET A 129 0.14 -7.16 -10.03
CA MET A 129 1.49 -7.62 -10.33
C MET A 129 1.70 -7.88 -11.83
N ASP A 130 0.72 -8.52 -12.49
CA ASP A 130 0.78 -8.76 -13.94
C ASP A 130 0.82 -7.45 -14.72
N LEU A 131 0.06 -6.44 -14.30
CA LEU A 131 0.05 -5.11 -14.90
C LEU A 131 1.41 -4.41 -14.73
N THR A 132 1.93 -4.39 -13.51
CA THR A 132 3.24 -3.78 -13.20
C THR A 132 4.37 -4.41 -14.02
N GLU A 133 4.38 -5.74 -14.13
CA GLU A 133 5.37 -6.44 -14.96
C GLU A 133 5.20 -6.17 -16.46
N ALA A 134 3.97 -5.99 -16.93
CA ALA A 134 3.70 -5.64 -18.33
C ALA A 134 4.16 -4.22 -18.64
N GLU A 135 3.92 -3.26 -17.74
CA GLU A 135 4.40 -1.88 -17.86
C GLU A 135 5.93 -1.84 -17.86
N GLN A 136 6.58 -2.55 -16.93
CA GLN A 136 8.05 -2.60 -16.88
C GLN A 136 8.63 -3.15 -18.17
N ARG A 137 8.08 -4.23 -18.71
CA ARG A 137 8.53 -4.77 -20.02
C ARG A 137 8.37 -3.77 -21.15
N TYR A 138 7.25 -3.04 -21.18
CA TYR A 138 7.01 -2.02 -22.17
C TYR A 138 8.08 -0.91 -22.13
N PHE A 139 8.47 -0.47 -20.92
CA PHE A 139 9.56 0.50 -20.75
C PHE A 139 10.93 -0.07 -21.15
N ASP A 140 11.23 -1.30 -20.76
CA ASP A 140 12.50 -1.96 -21.08
C ASP A 140 12.67 -2.15 -22.60
N GLU A 141 11.57 -2.30 -23.34
CA GLU A 141 11.52 -2.39 -24.80
C GLU A 141 11.55 -1.01 -25.50
N GLY A 142 11.71 0.07 -24.75
CA GLY A 142 11.81 1.43 -25.26
C GLY A 142 10.46 2.10 -25.53
N GLY A 143 9.40 1.58 -24.93
CA GLY A 143 8.09 2.22 -24.95
C GLY A 143 8.10 3.56 -24.20
N ASP A 144 7.41 4.56 -24.75
CA ASP A 144 7.25 5.87 -24.13
C ASP A 144 5.77 6.09 -23.82
N LEU A 145 5.44 6.38 -22.57
CA LEU A 145 4.09 6.71 -22.14
C LEU A 145 3.74 8.15 -22.54
N LEU A 146 3.60 8.41 -23.84
CA LEU A 146 3.03 9.67 -24.32
C LEU A 146 1.54 9.72 -23.93
N GLY A 147 1.25 10.26 -22.76
CA GLY A 147 -0.09 10.68 -22.38
C GLY A 147 -0.75 9.93 -21.22
N ALA A 148 -0.14 8.95 -20.62
CA ALA A 148 -0.61 8.44 -19.35
C ALA A 148 -0.06 9.31 -18.22
N SER A 149 -0.88 10.22 -17.70
CA SER A 149 -0.63 10.81 -16.39
C SER A 149 -0.79 9.71 -15.35
N THR A 150 0.26 8.95 -15.15
CA THR A 150 0.36 8.01 -14.06
C THR A 150 0.46 8.82 -12.78
N ILE A 151 -0.69 9.14 -12.22
CA ILE A 151 -0.78 9.64 -10.85
C ILE A 151 -0.51 8.42 -9.97
N TYR A 152 0.76 8.07 -9.84
CA TYR A 152 1.15 7.20 -8.75
C TYR A 152 0.96 7.98 -7.47
N TRP A 153 0.21 7.43 -6.55
CA TRP A 153 0.03 7.90 -5.17
C TRP A 153 1.34 8.09 -4.40
N ARG A 154 2.48 7.90 -5.06
CA ARG A 154 3.83 8.02 -4.53
C ARG A 154 4.32 9.47 -4.33
N ASP A 155 3.58 10.47 -4.84
CA ASP A 155 4.01 11.87 -4.83
C ASP A 155 3.14 12.81 -3.95
N LEU A 156 2.28 12.28 -3.10
CA LEU A 156 1.47 13.08 -2.17
C LEU A 156 1.91 12.95 -0.72
#